data_b5840af6c85f2633fc6c11f73aef58ed
#
_entry.id   b5840af6c85f2633fc6c11f73aef58ed
#
_cell.length_a   1.000
_cell.length_b   1.000
_cell.length_c   1.000
_cell.angle_alpha   90.00
_cell.angle_beta   90.00
_cell.angle_gamma   90.00
#
_symmetry.space_group_name_H-M   'P 1'
#
loop_
_entity.id
_entity.type
_entity.pdbx_description
1 polymer ?
#
loop_
_entity_poly.entity_id
_entity_poly.type
_entity_poly.pdbx_seq_one_letter_code
_entity_poly.pdbx_strand_id
1 'polypeptide(L)'
;LEIVIHGQPRTKKNSARIVIRDNIRKLLPSDAFIRYEKAALLQLAHVGTVQGPISVCCRYYLTDRRSWPDLVGLLQATSDILQDAGVIENDKYIVNYDGSEIVGLDKENPRVVITIHQITESSILCDEYAKAKARECDTAQQPKRRQVAKRGAKAKPKALTSISYIEYRKLMMKGSHTHERNRVQITPKRRN
;
A
#
# COMPACT_ATOMS: atom_id res chain seq x y z
N LEU A 1 -6.35 11.71 15.60
CA LEU A 1 -5.23 10.78 15.64
C LEU A 1 -4.03 11.44 14.98
N GLU A 2 -2.88 11.45 15.69
CA GLU A 2 -1.61 11.93 15.12
C GLU A 2 -0.62 10.77 15.07
N ILE A 3 0.10 10.66 13.95
CA ILE A 3 1.03 9.58 13.66
C ILE A 3 2.29 10.16 13.04
N VAL A 4 3.45 9.64 13.40
CA VAL A 4 4.73 9.97 12.75
C VAL A 4 5.31 8.71 12.13
N ILE A 5 5.62 8.76 10.82
CA ILE A 5 6.36 7.70 10.13
C ILE A 5 7.77 8.22 9.84
N HIS A 6 8.75 7.65 10.50
CA HIS A 6 10.16 7.99 10.31
C HIS A 6 10.74 7.32 9.06
N GLY A 7 11.68 7.99 8.44
CA GLY A 7 12.35 7.59 7.21
C GLY A 7 12.01 8.49 6.05
N GLN A 8 12.85 8.47 5.01
CA GLN A 8 12.67 9.31 3.82
C GLN A 8 11.37 8.95 3.09
N PRO A 9 10.36 9.84 3.04
CA PRO A 9 9.14 9.61 2.28
C PRO A 9 9.43 9.38 0.79
N ARG A 10 8.75 8.40 0.19
CA ARG A 10 8.95 7.98 -1.20
C ARG A 10 7.64 7.86 -1.94
N THR A 11 7.65 8.17 -3.23
CA THR A 11 6.51 7.95 -4.12
C THR A 11 6.55 6.54 -4.70
N LYS A 12 5.40 5.93 -4.91
CA LYS A 12 5.27 4.59 -5.47
C LYS A 12 5.57 4.55 -6.97
N LYS A 13 5.18 5.59 -7.69
CA LYS A 13 5.27 5.66 -9.16
C LYS A 13 6.64 6.07 -9.66
N ASN A 14 7.36 6.91 -8.93
CA ASN A 14 8.67 7.39 -9.36
C ASN A 14 9.70 6.28 -9.24
N SER A 15 10.50 6.09 -10.30
CA SER A 15 11.53 5.05 -10.38
C SER A 15 11.02 3.62 -10.33
N ALA A 16 9.82 3.36 -10.86
CA ALA A 16 9.32 2.01 -11.04
C ALA A 16 10.26 1.21 -11.95
N ARG A 17 10.43 -0.08 -11.67
CA ARG A 17 11.28 -0.98 -12.44
C ARG A 17 10.46 -2.03 -13.17
N ILE A 18 10.90 -2.39 -14.38
CA ILE A 18 10.32 -3.50 -15.12
C ILE A 18 11.07 -4.77 -14.74
N VAL A 19 10.35 -5.76 -14.26
CA VAL A 19 10.87 -7.10 -13.99
C VAL A 19 10.22 -8.08 -14.96
N ILE A 20 11.06 -8.89 -15.63
CA ILE A 20 10.60 -9.96 -16.52
C ILE A 20 10.73 -11.26 -15.74
N ARG A 21 9.61 -11.92 -15.51
CA ARG A 21 9.58 -13.25 -14.88
C ARG A 21 8.63 -14.13 -15.69
N ASP A 22 9.06 -15.32 -16.05
CA ASP A 22 8.27 -16.28 -16.85
C ASP A 22 7.73 -15.66 -18.17
N ASN A 23 8.55 -14.86 -18.87
CA ASN A 23 8.21 -14.08 -20.07
C ASN A 23 7.11 -13.01 -19.85
N ILE A 24 6.71 -12.71 -18.61
CA ILE A 24 5.74 -11.68 -18.29
C ILE A 24 6.46 -10.44 -17.77
N ARG A 25 6.19 -9.29 -18.40
CA ARG A 25 6.69 -7.99 -17.93
C ARG A 25 5.80 -7.49 -16.80
N LYS A 26 6.40 -7.22 -15.63
CA LYS A 26 5.72 -6.63 -14.47
C LYS A 26 6.38 -5.31 -14.11
N LEU A 27 5.57 -4.30 -13.86
CA LEU A 27 6.01 -3.02 -13.33
C LEU A 27 5.96 -3.10 -11.80
N LEU A 28 7.11 -3.00 -11.15
CA LEU A 28 7.22 -3.00 -9.70
C LEU A 28 7.68 -1.62 -9.21
N PRO A 29 7.26 -1.20 -8.01
CA PRO A 29 7.83 -0.03 -7.37
C PRO A 29 9.34 -0.15 -7.17
N SER A 30 10.01 0.97 -6.96
CA SER A 30 11.46 0.97 -6.67
C SER A 30 11.77 0.21 -5.38
N ASP A 31 12.98 -0.34 -5.29
CA ASP A 31 13.44 -0.98 -4.04
C ASP A 31 13.48 0.01 -2.86
N ALA A 32 13.73 1.29 -3.15
CA ALA A 32 13.69 2.35 -2.15
C ALA A 32 12.29 2.55 -1.58
N PHE A 33 11.24 2.54 -2.43
CA PHE A 33 9.86 2.60 -1.97
C PHE A 33 9.48 1.35 -1.16
N ILE A 34 9.82 0.16 -1.67
CA ILE A 34 9.49 -1.11 -0.99
C ILE A 34 10.11 -1.17 0.42
N ARG A 35 11.36 -0.71 0.57
CA ARG A 35 12.00 -0.63 1.90
C ARG A 35 11.31 0.37 2.82
N TYR A 36 10.96 1.55 2.31
CA TYR A 36 10.25 2.58 3.07
C TYR A 36 8.86 2.07 3.50
N GLU A 37 8.08 1.51 2.58
CA GLU A 37 6.76 0.94 2.84
C GLU A 37 6.83 -0.14 3.95
N LYS A 38 7.79 -1.06 3.84
CA LYS A 38 7.99 -2.13 4.85
C LYS A 38 8.31 -1.56 6.22
N ALA A 39 9.20 -0.57 6.30
CA ALA A 39 9.54 0.09 7.56
C ALA A 39 8.35 0.87 8.15
N ALA A 40 7.57 1.55 7.30
CA ALA A 40 6.37 2.27 7.71
C ALA A 40 5.29 1.34 8.29
N LEU A 41 5.06 0.20 7.64
CA LEU A 41 4.09 -0.79 8.13
C LEU A 41 4.46 -1.35 9.51
N LEU A 42 5.75 -1.56 9.78
CA LEU A 42 6.20 -1.99 11.10
C LEU A 42 5.95 -0.92 12.16
N GLN A 43 6.15 0.37 11.83
CA GLN A 43 5.88 1.48 12.74
C GLN A 43 4.38 1.64 13.03
N LEU A 44 3.52 1.27 12.09
CA LEU A 44 2.07 1.38 12.18
C LEU A 44 1.37 0.16 12.79
N ALA A 45 2.09 -0.91 13.10
CA ALA A 45 1.53 -2.22 13.48
C ALA A 45 0.59 -2.18 14.70
N HIS A 46 0.74 -1.19 15.58
CA HIS A 46 -0.05 -1.04 16.80
C HIS A 46 -1.00 0.14 16.78
N VAL A 47 -1.16 0.80 15.64
CA VAL A 47 -2.09 1.93 15.49
C VAL A 47 -3.48 1.37 15.21
N GLY A 48 -4.47 1.87 15.96
CA GLY A 48 -5.87 1.47 15.78
C GLY A 48 -6.46 1.97 14.45
N THR A 49 -7.53 1.33 14.00
CA THR A 49 -8.22 1.66 12.75
C THR A 49 -9.21 2.81 12.93
N VAL A 50 -9.10 3.84 12.09
CA VAL A 50 -10.11 4.90 11.96
C VAL A 50 -11.10 4.50 10.87
N GLN A 51 -12.38 4.52 11.21
CA GLN A 51 -13.46 4.11 10.31
C GLN A 51 -14.21 5.32 9.73
N GLY A 52 -14.77 5.16 8.54
CA GLY A 52 -15.63 6.14 7.91
C GLY A 52 -14.89 7.27 7.17
N PRO A 53 -15.62 8.31 6.78
CA PRO A 53 -15.06 9.48 6.13
C PRO A 53 -14.07 10.23 7.03
N ILE A 54 -12.91 10.56 6.49
CA ILE A 54 -11.80 11.19 7.21
C ILE A 54 -11.20 12.34 6.41
N SER A 55 -10.64 13.30 7.14
CA SER A 55 -9.72 14.31 6.64
C SER A 55 -8.31 13.92 7.05
N VAL A 56 -7.36 13.98 6.14
CA VAL A 56 -5.97 13.60 6.37
C VAL A 56 -5.06 14.79 6.05
N CYS A 57 -4.23 15.19 6.99
CA CYS A 57 -3.19 16.19 6.77
C CYS A 57 -1.82 15.51 6.88
N CYS A 58 -0.99 15.65 5.84
CA CYS A 58 0.34 15.07 5.76
C CYS A 58 1.42 16.16 5.64
N ARG A 59 2.32 16.25 6.60
CA ARG A 59 3.44 17.19 6.61
C ARG A 59 4.75 16.43 6.38
N TYR A 60 5.37 16.63 5.21
CA TYR A 60 6.55 15.89 4.79
C TYR A 60 7.85 16.65 5.06
N TYR A 61 8.80 15.98 5.71
CA TYR A 61 10.18 16.43 5.93
C TYR A 61 11.10 15.50 5.14
N LEU A 62 11.83 16.06 4.15
CA LEU A 62 12.63 15.29 3.19
C LEU A 62 14.12 15.37 3.53
N THR A 63 14.90 14.37 3.13
CA THR A 63 16.35 14.35 3.37
C THR A 63 17.10 15.38 2.53
N ASP A 64 16.78 15.49 1.23
CA ASP A 64 17.50 16.33 0.28
C ASP A 64 16.62 16.74 -0.92
N ARG A 65 17.17 17.60 -1.78
CA ARG A 65 16.50 18.10 -2.99
C ARG A 65 16.71 17.24 -4.23
N ARG A 66 17.57 16.24 -4.20
CA ARG A 66 18.00 15.51 -5.41
C ARG A 66 16.88 14.73 -6.06
N SER A 67 15.96 14.24 -5.28
CA SER A 67 14.82 13.46 -5.74
C SER A 67 13.53 14.09 -5.21
N TRP A 68 13.31 15.38 -5.54
CA TRP A 68 12.14 16.09 -5.06
C TRP A 68 10.87 15.41 -5.59
N PRO A 69 10.10 14.77 -4.71
CA PRO A 69 8.87 14.10 -5.10
C PRO A 69 7.75 15.13 -5.31
N ASP A 70 6.79 14.79 -6.12
CA ASP A 70 5.54 15.53 -6.20
C ASP A 70 4.67 15.24 -4.97
N LEU A 71 3.94 16.26 -4.49
CA LEU A 71 3.09 16.15 -3.31
C LEU A 71 1.98 15.10 -3.51
N VAL A 72 1.36 15.08 -4.69
CA VAL A 72 0.27 14.16 -5.01
C VAL A 72 0.75 12.70 -4.95
N GLY A 73 1.94 12.43 -5.49
CA GLY A 73 2.54 11.10 -5.42
C GLY A 73 2.89 10.67 -3.99
N LEU A 74 3.31 11.62 -3.13
CA LEU A 74 3.52 11.34 -1.70
C LEU A 74 2.21 11.05 -0.98
N LEU A 75 1.17 11.84 -1.20
CA LEU A 75 -0.17 11.64 -0.62
C LEU A 75 -0.72 10.27 -1.00
N GLN A 76 -0.65 9.91 -2.29
CA GLN A 76 -1.10 8.60 -2.76
C GLN A 76 -0.33 7.46 -2.09
N ALA A 77 1.00 7.56 -2.02
CA ALA A 77 1.82 6.54 -1.39
C ALA A 77 1.53 6.39 0.12
N THR A 78 1.30 7.51 0.81
CA THR A 78 0.96 7.52 2.23
C THR A 78 -0.41 6.89 2.47
N SER A 79 -1.41 7.20 1.65
CA SER A 79 -2.76 6.62 1.76
C SER A 79 -2.76 5.12 1.53
N ASP A 80 -2.01 4.64 0.52
CA ASP A 80 -1.81 3.21 0.29
C ASP A 80 -1.19 2.53 1.53
N ILE A 81 -0.17 3.15 2.15
CA ILE A 81 0.49 2.62 3.36
C ILE A 81 -0.46 2.59 4.56
N LEU A 82 -1.24 3.66 4.79
CA LEU A 82 -2.21 3.73 5.89
C LEU A 82 -3.29 2.65 5.75
N GLN A 83 -3.82 2.45 4.53
CA GLN A 83 -4.79 1.40 4.25
C GLN A 83 -4.17 0.01 4.43
N ASP A 84 -2.98 -0.22 3.92
CA ASP A 84 -2.27 -1.48 4.00
C ASP A 84 -1.86 -1.85 5.44
N ALA A 85 -1.61 -0.84 6.28
CA ALA A 85 -1.37 -1.01 7.71
C ALA A 85 -2.66 -1.22 8.53
N GLY A 86 -3.84 -1.00 7.92
CA GLY A 86 -5.13 -1.07 8.60
C GLY A 86 -5.42 0.13 9.51
N VAL A 87 -4.67 1.23 9.36
CA VAL A 87 -4.92 2.47 10.12
C VAL A 87 -6.18 3.17 9.61
N ILE A 88 -6.44 3.09 8.31
CA ILE A 88 -7.68 3.52 7.69
C ILE A 88 -8.36 2.33 7.02
N GLU A 89 -9.67 2.33 6.96
CA GLU A 89 -10.45 1.24 6.38
C GLU A 89 -10.26 1.15 4.86
N ASN A 90 -10.30 2.28 4.17
CA ASN A 90 -10.11 2.38 2.72
C ASN A 90 -9.76 3.82 2.35
N ASP A 91 -8.84 4.00 1.39
CA ASP A 91 -8.40 5.32 0.91
C ASP A 91 -9.52 6.12 0.23
N LYS A 92 -10.54 5.46 -0.30
CA LYS A 92 -11.75 6.10 -0.87
C LYS A 92 -12.54 6.95 0.13
N TYR A 93 -12.33 6.75 1.44
CA TYR A 93 -12.99 7.51 2.49
C TYR A 93 -12.20 8.76 2.90
N ILE A 94 -11.06 9.02 2.29
CA ILE A 94 -10.34 10.28 2.48
C ILE A 94 -11.05 11.36 1.67
N VAL A 95 -11.65 12.31 2.39
CA VAL A 95 -12.47 13.38 1.81
C VAL A 95 -11.62 14.55 1.34
N ASN A 96 -10.59 14.88 2.11
CA ASN A 96 -9.66 15.96 1.80
C ASN A 96 -8.27 15.72 2.39
N TYR A 97 -7.33 16.54 1.92
CA TYR A 97 -5.95 16.57 2.39
C TYR A 97 -5.55 17.99 2.82
N ASP A 98 -6.48 18.73 3.44
CA ASP A 98 -6.27 20.12 3.83
C ASP A 98 -5.05 20.28 4.74
N GLY A 99 -4.23 21.29 4.43
CA GLY A 99 -2.99 21.56 5.15
C GLY A 99 -1.84 20.61 4.83
N SER A 100 -2.01 19.69 3.88
CA SER A 100 -0.91 18.80 3.45
C SER A 100 0.12 19.54 2.64
N GLU A 101 1.40 19.38 3.02
CA GLU A 101 2.51 20.12 2.40
C GLU A 101 3.85 19.37 2.50
N ILE A 102 4.79 19.75 1.62
CA ILE A 102 6.20 19.45 1.83
C ILE A 102 6.79 20.63 2.61
N VAL A 103 6.97 20.44 3.92
CA VAL A 103 7.40 21.49 4.84
C VAL A 103 8.83 21.93 4.54
N GLY A 104 9.73 20.98 4.26
CA GLY A 104 11.12 21.31 4.01
C GLY A 104 12.06 20.12 4.11
N LEU A 105 13.33 20.43 4.33
CA LEU A 105 14.39 19.44 4.46
C LEU A 105 14.75 19.22 5.91
N ASP A 106 14.83 17.95 6.30
CA ASP A 106 15.36 17.50 7.57
C ASP A 106 16.20 16.24 7.32
N LYS A 107 17.49 16.44 7.12
CA LYS A 107 18.42 15.37 6.76
C LYS A 107 18.60 14.35 7.87
N GLU A 108 18.52 14.80 9.12
CA GLU A 108 18.77 13.94 10.27
C GLU A 108 17.55 13.15 10.66
N ASN A 109 16.36 13.72 10.48
CA ASN A 109 15.10 13.09 10.85
C ASN A 109 14.03 13.24 9.75
N PRO A 110 14.24 12.64 8.56
CA PRO A 110 13.23 12.64 7.51
C PRO A 110 12.01 11.84 7.99
N ARG A 111 10.81 12.40 7.77
CA ARG A 111 9.56 11.81 8.27
C ARG A 111 8.34 12.37 7.56
N VAL A 112 7.21 11.76 7.78
CA VAL A 112 5.91 12.36 7.57
C VAL A 112 5.15 12.39 8.89
N VAL A 113 4.58 13.55 9.21
CA VAL A 113 3.64 13.73 10.31
C VAL A 113 2.25 13.72 9.72
N ILE A 114 1.41 12.82 10.19
CA ILE A 114 0.08 12.55 9.65
C ILE A 114 -0.94 12.84 10.73
N THR A 115 -1.88 13.74 10.47
CA THR A 115 -3.02 14.01 11.35
C THR A 115 -4.30 13.54 10.66
N ILE A 116 -5.06 12.69 11.33
CA ILE A 116 -6.32 12.13 10.83
C ILE A 116 -7.46 12.62 11.71
N HIS A 117 -8.44 13.25 11.09
CA HIS A 117 -9.69 13.69 11.71
C HIS A 117 -10.87 12.92 11.12
N GLN A 118 -11.67 12.31 11.97
CA GLN A 118 -12.92 11.70 11.54
C GLN A 118 -13.95 12.79 11.26
N ILE A 119 -14.64 12.69 10.12
CA ILE A 119 -15.71 13.62 9.75
C ILE A 119 -17.01 13.04 10.27
N THR A 120 -17.60 13.77 11.23
CA THR A 120 -18.86 13.39 11.88
C THR A 120 -20.05 14.19 11.34
N GLU A 121 -19.78 15.28 10.60
CA GLU A 121 -20.82 16.10 10.01
C GLU A 121 -21.52 15.37 8.87
N SER A 122 -22.84 15.57 8.78
CA SER A 122 -23.65 14.98 7.71
C SER A 122 -23.15 15.45 6.34
N SER A 123 -22.56 14.54 5.60
CA SER A 123 -22.11 14.75 4.22
C SER A 123 -22.60 13.61 3.36
N ILE A 124 -22.68 13.82 2.05
CA ILE A 124 -23.06 12.79 1.07
C ILE A 124 -22.19 11.51 1.27
N LEU A 125 -20.92 11.69 1.62
CA LEU A 125 -20.00 10.56 1.85
C LEU A 125 -20.30 9.82 3.15
N CYS A 126 -20.77 10.49 4.20
CA CYS A 126 -21.22 9.82 5.43
C CYS A 126 -22.46 8.97 5.15
N ASP A 127 -23.41 9.46 4.36
CA ASP A 127 -24.59 8.71 3.96
C ASP A 127 -24.24 7.49 3.09
N GLU A 128 -23.34 7.66 2.12
CA GLU A 128 -22.89 6.57 1.26
C GLU A 128 -22.07 5.52 2.06
N TYR A 129 -21.27 5.95 3.03
CA TYR A 129 -20.58 5.04 3.93
C TYR A 129 -21.58 4.22 4.76
N ALA A 130 -22.58 4.87 5.36
CA ALA A 130 -23.60 4.17 6.14
C ALA A 130 -24.37 3.15 5.29
N LYS A 131 -24.75 3.51 4.05
CA LYS A 131 -25.40 2.60 3.09
C LYS A 131 -24.50 1.42 2.70
N ALA A 132 -23.21 1.65 2.51
CA ALA A 132 -22.25 0.60 2.16
C ALA A 132 -22.11 -0.40 3.31
N LYS A 133 -21.99 0.09 4.56
CA LYS A 133 -21.92 -0.76 5.75
C LYS A 133 -23.19 -1.57 5.98
N ALA A 134 -24.38 -1.00 5.76
CA ALA A 134 -25.64 -1.74 5.84
C ALA A 134 -25.66 -2.91 4.84
N ARG A 135 -25.24 -2.69 3.58
CA ARG A 135 -25.17 -3.76 2.56
C ARG A 135 -24.17 -4.87 2.92
N GLU A 136 -23.03 -4.55 3.52
CA GLU A 136 -22.05 -5.54 3.99
C GLU A 136 -22.64 -6.41 5.09
N CYS A 137 -23.39 -5.83 6.03
CA CYS A 137 -24.07 -6.53 7.10
C CYS A 137 -25.11 -7.51 6.56
N ASP A 138 -25.94 -7.08 5.61
CA ASP A 138 -26.98 -7.90 4.97
C ASP A 138 -26.37 -9.07 4.19
N THR A 139 -25.24 -8.84 3.51
CA THR A 139 -24.54 -9.88 2.74
C THR A 139 -23.90 -10.93 3.65
N ALA A 140 -23.43 -10.54 4.83
CA ALA A 140 -22.84 -11.44 5.81
C ALA A 140 -23.89 -12.37 6.47
N GLN A 141 -25.16 -11.96 6.51
CA GLN A 141 -26.26 -12.74 7.07
C GLN A 141 -26.91 -13.71 6.06
N GLN A 142 -26.62 -13.59 4.76
CA GLN A 142 -27.15 -14.52 3.77
C GLN A 142 -26.37 -15.84 3.80
N PRO A 143 -27.03 -17.01 3.98
CA PRO A 143 -26.36 -18.29 3.90
C PRO A 143 -25.77 -18.46 2.51
N LYS A 144 -24.48 -18.78 2.42
CA LYS A 144 -23.78 -19.05 1.15
C LYS A 144 -24.57 -20.10 0.37
N ARG A 145 -25.35 -19.68 -0.64
CA ARG A 145 -25.99 -20.61 -1.59
C ARG A 145 -24.89 -21.48 -2.18
N ARG A 146 -24.92 -22.77 -1.88
CA ARG A 146 -24.07 -23.78 -2.52
C ARG A 146 -24.24 -23.61 -4.04
N GLN A 147 -23.21 -23.10 -4.71
CA GLN A 147 -23.16 -23.16 -6.16
C GLN A 147 -23.07 -24.64 -6.53
N VAL A 148 -24.18 -25.19 -7.02
CA VAL A 148 -24.19 -26.49 -7.67
C VAL A 148 -23.30 -26.36 -8.90
N ALA A 149 -22.16 -27.03 -8.87
CA ALA A 149 -21.22 -27.06 -9.98
C ALA A 149 -21.92 -27.66 -11.21
N LYS A 150 -22.21 -26.83 -12.21
CA LYS A 150 -22.60 -27.32 -13.53
C LYS A 150 -21.38 -28.05 -14.12
N ARG A 151 -21.41 -29.38 -14.06
CA ARG A 151 -20.47 -30.24 -14.79
C ARG A 151 -20.74 -30.04 -16.28
N GLY A 152 -19.69 -29.62 -17.02
CA GLY A 152 -19.66 -29.71 -18.48
C GLY A 152 -19.48 -28.41 -19.24
N ALA A 153 -18.32 -27.80 -19.13
CA ALA A 153 -17.74 -26.99 -20.21
C ALA A 153 -16.22 -27.14 -20.14
N LYS A 154 -15.61 -27.65 -21.23
CA LYS A 154 -14.16 -27.74 -21.38
C LYS A 154 -13.56 -26.34 -21.20
N ALA A 155 -12.81 -26.15 -20.12
CA ALA A 155 -12.14 -24.90 -19.81
C ALA A 155 -11.08 -24.62 -20.88
N LYS A 156 -11.25 -23.54 -21.63
CA LYS A 156 -10.15 -22.94 -22.40
C LYS A 156 -9.05 -22.55 -21.39
N PRO A 157 -7.74 -22.72 -21.73
CA PRO A 157 -6.67 -22.34 -20.83
C PRO A 157 -6.81 -20.85 -20.52
N LYS A 158 -7.01 -20.51 -19.23
CA LYS A 158 -7.02 -19.13 -18.75
C LYS A 158 -5.66 -18.53 -19.07
N ALA A 159 -5.64 -17.47 -19.88
CA ALA A 159 -4.48 -16.59 -19.95
C ALA A 159 -4.08 -16.23 -18.52
N LEU A 160 -2.79 -16.40 -18.19
CA LEU A 160 -2.26 -16.09 -16.85
C LEU A 160 -2.57 -14.64 -16.54
N THR A 161 -3.56 -14.43 -15.68
CA THR A 161 -3.91 -13.11 -15.16
C THR A 161 -2.76 -12.60 -14.30
N SER A 162 -2.37 -11.36 -14.54
CA SER A 162 -1.36 -10.65 -13.75
C SER A 162 -1.71 -10.78 -12.25
N ILE A 163 -0.80 -11.35 -11.47
CA ILE A 163 -0.91 -11.35 -10.01
C ILE A 163 -0.92 -9.87 -9.58
N SER A 164 -1.93 -9.47 -8.82
CA SER A 164 -2.00 -8.10 -8.32
C SER A 164 -0.80 -7.80 -7.41
N TYR A 165 -0.42 -6.53 -7.29
CA TYR A 165 0.66 -6.10 -6.37
C TYR A 165 0.40 -6.59 -4.93
N ILE A 166 -0.86 -6.64 -4.51
CA ILE A 166 -1.28 -7.13 -3.20
C ILE A 166 -0.98 -8.63 -3.03
N GLU A 167 -1.21 -9.44 -4.05
CA GLU A 167 -0.88 -10.88 -4.03
C GLU A 167 0.63 -11.13 -4.05
N TYR A 168 1.37 -10.35 -4.84
CA TYR A 168 2.83 -10.38 -4.84
C TYR A 168 3.37 -10.04 -3.44
N ARG A 169 2.82 -9.03 -2.79
CA ARG A 169 3.19 -8.62 -1.44
C ARG A 169 2.92 -9.70 -0.40
N LYS A 170 1.75 -10.34 -0.43
CA LYS A 170 1.41 -11.48 0.45
C LYS A 170 2.38 -12.66 0.28
N LEU A 171 2.84 -12.92 -0.94
CA LEU A 171 3.84 -13.95 -1.25
C LEU A 171 5.21 -13.61 -0.67
N MET A 172 5.65 -12.35 -0.77
CA MET A 172 6.95 -11.91 -0.24
C MET A 172 6.99 -11.86 1.29
N MET A 173 5.87 -11.55 1.94
CA MET A 173 5.75 -11.57 3.40
C MET A 173 5.76 -12.98 3.98
N LYS A 174 5.25 -13.99 3.25
CA LYS A 174 5.30 -15.40 3.66
C LYS A 174 6.67 -16.06 3.45
N GLY A 175 7.54 -15.48 2.59
CA GLY A 175 8.86 -16.05 2.23
C GLY A 175 10.00 -15.71 3.16
N SER A 176 9.81 -14.91 4.22
CA SER A 176 10.91 -14.45 5.08
C SER A 176 11.33 -15.46 6.18
N HIS A 177 10.77 -16.68 6.22
CA HIS A 177 11.13 -17.69 7.22
C HIS A 177 11.92 -18.89 6.69
N THR A 178 12.27 -18.96 5.41
CA THR A 178 13.08 -20.06 4.87
C THR A 178 14.04 -19.57 3.79
N HIS A 179 15.15 -18.94 4.14
CA HIS A 179 16.35 -18.94 3.30
C HIS A 179 17.61 -18.56 4.09
N GLU A 180 17.98 -19.43 4.99
CA GLU A 180 19.39 -19.66 5.29
C GLU A 180 19.72 -21.04 4.71
N ARG A 181 20.44 -21.07 3.59
CA ARG A 181 21.25 -22.13 2.96
C ARG A 181 21.01 -22.18 1.45
N ASN A 182 21.81 -21.37 0.73
CA ASN A 182 22.46 -21.77 -0.52
C ASN A 182 23.29 -20.58 -1.05
N ARG A 183 24.51 -20.51 -0.50
CA ARG A 183 25.58 -19.65 -1.05
C ARG A 183 26.17 -20.43 -2.25
N VAL A 184 25.75 -20.07 -3.46
CA VAL A 184 26.43 -20.53 -4.69
C VAL A 184 27.67 -19.68 -4.85
N GLN A 185 28.85 -20.34 -4.73
CA GLN A 185 30.15 -19.76 -5.05
C GLN A 185 30.22 -19.57 -6.57
N ILE A 186 30.34 -18.34 -7.03
CA ILE A 186 30.67 -18.05 -8.42
C ILE A 186 32.16 -17.79 -8.48
N THR A 187 32.91 -18.76 -9.05
CA THR A 187 34.32 -18.61 -9.40
C THR A 187 34.42 -17.78 -10.70
N PRO A 188 35.32 -16.78 -10.78
CA PRO A 188 35.51 -16.03 -12.01
C PRO A 188 36.35 -16.82 -13.01
N LYS A 189 35.85 -17.04 -14.21
CA LYS A 189 36.62 -17.58 -15.35
C LYS A 189 37.66 -16.52 -15.80
N ARG A 190 38.94 -16.84 -15.67
CA ARG A 190 40.02 -16.09 -16.33
C ARG A 190 39.88 -16.25 -17.84
N ARG A 191 39.95 -15.10 -18.54
CA ARG A 191 40.18 -15.06 -19.99
C ARG A 191 41.70 -15.15 -20.23
N ASN A 192 42.10 -16.10 -21.04
CA ASN A 192 43.33 -16.02 -21.82
C ASN A 192 43.06 -15.26 -23.10
#